data_696755d6034cfe3a04c4491747e8e979
#
_entry.id   696755d6034cfe3a04c4491747e8e979
#
_cell.length_a   1.000
_cell.length_b   1.000
_cell.length_c   1.000
_cell.angle_alpha   90.00
_cell.angle_beta   90.00
_cell.angle_gamma   90.00
#
_symmetry.space_group_name_H-M   'P 1'
#
loop_
_entity.id
_entity.type
_entity.pdbx_description
1 polymer ?
#
loop_
_entity_poly.entity_id
_entity_poly.type
_entity_poly.pdbx_seq_one_letter_code
_entity_poly.pdbx_strand_id
1 'polypeptide(L)'
;SAAPYTLFFYSVGGSSKNQAPGASFSKENAQSTQNLLEAYTDLVVEYLSAQADAGAHALQVFEAMGMTLGAKMFEELALPHLEALASKLKARHPDVPLLVFARGVEDPLAVNLRLQKAGYDVITLDGEAHRSKSRDALGDSQVLQGNFDPKLLLPDSSQEAIHAEVVAMLEAFGPDKLLANLGEGLGGKEDQGLVDFFVNDIHATSAKMISG
;
A
#
# COMPACT_ATOMS: atom_id res chain seq x y z
N SER A 1 -5.88 -8.63 0.92
CA SER A 1 -7.19 -8.39 0.27
C SER A 1 -7.22 -7.06 -0.45
N ALA A 2 -8.07 -6.94 -1.49
CA ALA A 2 -8.43 -5.63 -2.01
C ALA A 2 -9.26 -4.86 -0.97
N ALA A 3 -9.16 -3.53 -0.98
CA ALA A 3 -9.96 -2.64 -0.15
C ALA A 3 -11.42 -2.52 -0.66
N PRO A 4 -12.36 -2.05 0.17
CA PRO A 4 -13.78 -1.94 -0.20
C PRO A 4 -14.03 -1.12 -1.47
N TYR A 5 -13.38 0.04 -1.63
CA TYR A 5 -13.55 0.84 -2.85
C TYR A 5 -12.97 0.15 -4.10
N THR A 6 -11.84 -0.51 -3.97
CA THR A 6 -11.28 -1.32 -5.07
C THR A 6 -12.24 -2.44 -5.50
N LEU A 7 -12.86 -3.16 -4.55
CA LEU A 7 -13.87 -4.19 -4.84
C LEU A 7 -15.11 -3.60 -5.50
N PHE A 8 -15.63 -2.51 -4.95
CA PHE A 8 -16.75 -1.77 -5.52
C PHE A 8 -16.46 -1.37 -6.97
N PHE A 9 -15.31 -0.76 -7.22
CA PHE A 9 -14.92 -0.26 -8.53
C PHE A 9 -14.93 -1.35 -9.60
N TYR A 10 -14.38 -2.51 -9.28
CA TYR A 10 -14.40 -3.66 -10.21
C TYR A 10 -15.79 -4.25 -10.38
N SER A 11 -16.62 -4.33 -9.35
CA SER A 11 -17.96 -4.91 -9.43
C SER A 11 -18.92 -4.09 -10.29
N VAL A 12 -18.73 -2.79 -10.38
CA VAL A 12 -19.55 -1.92 -11.25
C VAL A 12 -18.98 -1.77 -12.67
N GLY A 13 -18.04 -2.64 -13.06
CA GLY A 13 -17.49 -2.72 -14.40
C GLY A 13 -16.27 -1.84 -14.66
N GLY A 14 -15.69 -1.21 -13.63
CA GLY A 14 -14.43 -0.49 -13.72
C GLY A 14 -13.23 -1.44 -13.84
N SER A 15 -12.12 -0.94 -14.35
CA SER A 15 -10.83 -1.64 -14.36
C SER A 15 -9.68 -0.62 -14.43
N SER A 16 -8.46 -1.07 -14.18
CA SER A 16 -7.27 -0.22 -14.36
C SER A 16 -7.13 0.36 -15.78
N LYS A 17 -7.68 -0.35 -16.79
CA LYS A 17 -7.68 0.07 -18.20
C LYS A 17 -8.92 0.87 -18.61
N ASN A 18 -10.04 0.71 -17.91
CA ASN A 18 -11.31 1.40 -18.17
C ASN A 18 -11.91 1.88 -16.85
N GLN A 19 -11.62 3.12 -16.49
CA GLN A 19 -12.03 3.71 -15.22
C GLN A 19 -13.44 4.36 -15.26
N ALA A 20 -13.96 4.66 -16.46
CA ALA A 20 -15.20 5.40 -16.62
C ALA A 20 -16.43 4.76 -15.93
N PRO A 21 -16.69 3.44 -16.03
CA PRO A 21 -17.88 2.85 -15.40
C PRO A 21 -17.93 3.02 -13.88
N GLY A 22 -16.80 2.81 -13.19
CA GLY A 22 -16.74 2.97 -11.73
C GLY A 22 -16.95 4.43 -11.28
N ALA A 23 -16.31 5.36 -11.99
CA ALA A 23 -16.44 6.79 -11.69
C ALA A 23 -17.86 7.32 -11.98
N SER A 24 -18.51 6.88 -13.06
CA SER A 24 -19.89 7.27 -13.37
C SER A 24 -20.87 6.70 -12.37
N PHE A 25 -20.76 5.41 -12.07
CA PHE A 25 -21.68 4.74 -11.14
C PHE A 25 -21.71 5.42 -9.77
N SER A 26 -20.55 5.75 -9.20
CA SER A 26 -20.46 6.37 -7.88
C SER A 26 -21.11 7.77 -7.84
N LYS A 27 -21.06 8.53 -8.93
CA LYS A 27 -21.71 9.85 -9.05
C LYS A 27 -23.22 9.76 -9.21
N GLU A 28 -23.68 8.80 -10.02
CA GLU A 28 -25.08 8.67 -10.40
C GLU A 28 -25.91 7.89 -9.36
N ASN A 29 -25.24 7.06 -8.54
CA ASN A 29 -25.90 6.10 -7.63
C ASN A 29 -25.32 6.19 -6.21
N ALA A 30 -25.28 7.37 -5.60
CA ALA A 30 -24.60 7.62 -4.33
C ALA A 30 -25.05 6.68 -3.20
N GLN A 31 -26.37 6.44 -3.03
CA GLN A 31 -26.88 5.55 -1.98
C GLN A 31 -26.47 4.09 -2.22
N SER A 32 -26.57 3.62 -3.47
CA SER A 32 -26.15 2.26 -3.81
C SER A 32 -24.64 2.07 -3.64
N THR A 33 -23.85 3.11 -3.97
CA THR A 33 -22.40 3.13 -3.74
C THR A 33 -22.09 2.97 -2.26
N GLN A 34 -22.73 3.75 -1.40
CA GLN A 34 -22.52 3.67 0.05
C GLN A 34 -22.89 2.28 0.60
N ASN A 35 -24.07 1.76 0.23
CA ASN A 35 -24.51 0.43 0.67
C ASN A 35 -23.53 -0.68 0.24
N LEU A 36 -22.99 -0.61 -0.98
CA LEU A 36 -22.01 -1.57 -1.47
C LEU A 36 -20.66 -1.44 -0.73
N LEU A 37 -20.20 -0.22 -0.46
CA LEU A 37 -18.97 0.01 0.28
C LEU A 37 -19.07 -0.52 1.72
N GLU A 38 -20.19 -0.32 2.38
CA GLU A 38 -20.46 -0.89 3.71
C GLU A 38 -20.45 -2.42 3.68
N ALA A 39 -21.16 -3.03 2.71
CA ALA A 39 -21.19 -4.49 2.55
C ALA A 39 -19.80 -5.06 2.25
N TYR A 40 -19.00 -4.40 1.39
CA TYR A 40 -17.63 -4.82 1.12
C TYR A 40 -16.69 -4.60 2.31
N THR A 41 -16.93 -3.58 3.14
CA THR A 41 -16.16 -3.41 4.37
C THR A 41 -16.36 -4.61 5.30
N ASP A 42 -17.60 -5.01 5.53
CA ASP A 42 -17.91 -6.16 6.37
C ASP A 42 -17.38 -7.48 5.77
N LEU A 43 -17.53 -7.66 4.46
CA LEU A 43 -16.99 -8.82 3.76
C LEU A 43 -15.46 -8.91 3.90
N VAL A 44 -14.73 -7.81 3.72
CA VAL A 44 -13.26 -7.80 3.83
C VAL A 44 -12.82 -8.06 5.27
N VAL A 45 -13.54 -7.55 6.27
CA VAL A 45 -13.28 -7.86 7.68
C VAL A 45 -13.41 -9.37 7.94
N GLU A 46 -14.51 -10.00 7.51
CA GLU A 46 -14.72 -11.43 7.69
C GLU A 46 -13.66 -12.26 6.93
N TYR A 47 -13.34 -11.86 5.70
CA TYR A 47 -12.35 -12.55 4.87
C TYR A 47 -10.92 -12.47 5.47
N LEU A 48 -10.51 -11.30 5.96
CA LEU A 48 -9.20 -11.13 6.59
C LEU A 48 -9.14 -11.77 7.98
N SER A 49 -10.25 -11.74 8.74
CA SER A 49 -10.34 -12.46 10.01
C SER A 49 -10.18 -13.97 9.83
N ALA A 50 -10.82 -14.55 8.82
CA ALA A 50 -10.66 -15.96 8.51
C ALA A 50 -9.20 -16.33 8.13
N GLN A 51 -8.46 -15.42 7.48
CA GLN A 51 -7.03 -15.62 7.21
C GLN A 51 -6.19 -15.57 8.48
N ALA A 52 -6.47 -14.63 9.38
CA ALA A 52 -5.79 -14.54 10.68
C ALA A 52 -6.06 -15.81 11.51
N ASP A 53 -7.31 -16.28 11.58
CA ASP A 53 -7.71 -17.51 12.30
C ASP A 53 -7.04 -18.76 11.69
N ALA A 54 -6.78 -18.75 10.38
CA ALA A 54 -6.05 -19.80 9.69
C ALA A 54 -4.51 -19.72 9.86
N GLY A 55 -4.00 -18.72 10.60
CA GLY A 55 -2.58 -18.58 10.94
C GLY A 55 -1.79 -17.59 10.07
N ALA A 56 -2.44 -16.66 9.40
CA ALA A 56 -1.72 -15.59 8.72
C ALA A 56 -0.99 -14.70 9.75
N HIS A 57 0.31 -14.49 9.54
CA HIS A 57 1.15 -13.69 10.43
C HIS A 57 1.02 -12.18 10.23
N ALA A 58 0.47 -11.75 9.11
CA ALA A 58 0.19 -10.35 8.79
C ALA A 58 -0.93 -10.27 7.77
N LEU A 59 -1.67 -9.16 7.77
CA LEU A 59 -2.77 -8.91 6.85
C LEU A 59 -2.49 -7.63 6.06
N GLN A 60 -2.70 -7.67 4.74
CA GLN A 60 -2.50 -6.48 3.91
C GLN A 60 -3.76 -6.11 3.12
N VAL A 61 -4.11 -4.82 3.14
CA VAL A 61 -5.22 -4.21 2.43
C VAL A 61 -4.68 -3.34 1.28
N PHE A 62 -5.19 -3.55 0.07
CA PHE A 62 -4.76 -2.84 -1.13
C PHE A 62 -5.90 -1.96 -1.66
N GLU A 63 -5.79 -0.64 -1.47
CA GLU A 63 -6.60 0.32 -2.21
C GLU A 63 -5.87 0.69 -3.51
N ALA A 64 -6.24 0.01 -4.58
CA ALA A 64 -5.55 0.11 -5.86
C ALA A 64 -6.18 1.14 -6.81
N MET A 65 -7.32 1.76 -6.43
CA MET A 65 -8.10 2.65 -7.29
C MET A 65 -8.12 4.10 -6.78
N GLY A 66 -7.25 4.47 -5.84
CA GLY A 66 -7.14 5.83 -5.31
C GLY A 66 -6.96 6.90 -6.38
N MET A 67 -6.18 6.59 -7.45
CA MET A 67 -5.99 7.50 -8.58
C MET A 67 -7.25 7.80 -9.40
N THR A 68 -8.34 7.05 -9.20
CA THR A 68 -9.61 7.30 -9.89
C THR A 68 -10.48 8.34 -9.19
N LEU A 69 -10.09 8.70 -7.97
CA LEU A 69 -10.77 9.67 -7.13
C LEU A 69 -9.86 10.89 -6.93
N GLY A 70 -10.40 12.09 -7.02
CA GLY A 70 -9.71 13.26 -6.47
C GLY A 70 -9.73 13.22 -4.94
N ALA A 71 -8.90 14.03 -4.26
CA ALA A 71 -8.74 14.02 -2.81
C ALA A 71 -10.08 13.99 -2.05
N LYS A 72 -11.01 14.88 -2.40
CA LYS A 72 -12.33 14.97 -1.76
C LYS A 72 -13.13 13.66 -1.85
N MET A 73 -13.22 13.06 -3.04
CA MET A 73 -13.98 11.82 -3.21
C MET A 73 -13.29 10.63 -2.53
N PHE A 74 -11.96 10.63 -2.47
CA PHE A 74 -11.22 9.63 -1.71
C PHE A 74 -11.55 9.69 -0.21
N GLU A 75 -11.57 10.90 0.34
CA GLU A 75 -11.97 11.13 1.74
C GLU A 75 -13.42 10.73 2.03
N GLU A 76 -14.32 10.87 1.05
CA GLU A 76 -15.74 10.53 1.22
C GLU A 76 -16.05 9.04 0.98
N LEU A 77 -15.39 8.38 0.01
CA LEU A 77 -15.78 7.05 -0.45
C LEU A 77 -14.78 5.93 -0.12
N ALA A 78 -13.49 6.21 0.09
CA ALA A 78 -12.51 5.17 0.33
C ALA A 78 -11.96 5.19 1.76
N LEU A 79 -11.52 6.35 2.22
CA LEU A 79 -10.82 6.50 3.48
C LEU A 79 -11.64 6.08 4.71
N PRO A 80 -12.95 6.40 4.85
CA PRO A 80 -13.76 5.95 5.99
C PRO A 80 -13.85 4.43 6.10
N HIS A 81 -13.88 3.74 4.96
CA HIS A 81 -13.92 2.27 4.91
C HIS A 81 -12.56 1.64 5.25
N LEU A 82 -11.44 2.26 4.86
CA LEU A 82 -10.11 1.85 5.30
C LEU A 82 -9.95 2.03 6.81
N GLU A 83 -10.41 3.14 7.37
CA GLU A 83 -10.39 3.39 8.82
C GLU A 83 -11.28 2.38 9.58
N ALA A 84 -12.47 2.08 9.07
CA ALA A 84 -13.36 1.09 9.64
C ALA A 84 -12.77 -0.33 9.61
N LEU A 85 -12.08 -0.71 8.52
CA LEU A 85 -11.35 -1.97 8.43
C LEU A 85 -10.30 -2.10 9.54
N ALA A 86 -9.45 -1.08 9.71
CA ALA A 86 -8.43 -1.09 10.75
C ALA A 86 -9.04 -1.27 12.13
N SER A 87 -10.05 -0.46 12.45
CA SER A 87 -10.73 -0.53 13.74
C SER A 87 -11.34 -1.90 14.02
N LYS A 88 -12.07 -2.47 13.05
CA LYS A 88 -12.75 -3.78 13.21
C LYS A 88 -11.74 -4.94 13.29
N LEU A 89 -10.67 -4.92 12.46
CA LEU A 89 -9.66 -5.97 12.44
C LEU A 89 -8.79 -5.93 13.69
N LYS A 90 -8.34 -4.75 14.13
CA LYS A 90 -7.55 -4.62 15.36
C LYS A 90 -8.34 -4.96 16.61
N ALA A 91 -9.66 -4.75 16.62
CA ALA A 91 -10.51 -5.21 17.72
C ALA A 91 -10.62 -6.73 17.81
N ARG A 92 -10.58 -7.45 16.67
CA ARG A 92 -10.66 -8.91 16.61
C ARG A 92 -9.29 -9.60 16.74
N HIS A 93 -8.28 -9.03 16.11
CA HIS A 93 -6.92 -9.59 15.96
C HIS A 93 -5.85 -8.54 16.32
N PRO A 94 -5.78 -8.11 17.62
CA PRO A 94 -4.90 -7.00 18.05
C PRO A 94 -3.42 -7.28 17.79
N ASP A 95 -3.01 -8.54 17.85
CA ASP A 95 -1.61 -8.96 17.71
C ASP A 95 -1.18 -9.25 16.27
N VAL A 96 -2.12 -9.27 15.32
CA VAL A 96 -1.81 -9.50 13.91
C VAL A 96 -1.49 -8.17 13.24
N PRO A 97 -0.26 -7.97 12.71
CA PRO A 97 0.10 -6.74 12.00
C PRO A 97 -0.79 -6.49 10.79
N LEU A 98 -1.27 -5.26 10.67
CA LEU A 98 -2.13 -4.83 9.59
C LEU A 98 -1.39 -3.82 8.71
N LEU A 99 -1.29 -4.12 7.43
CA LEU A 99 -0.63 -3.32 6.41
C LEU A 99 -1.67 -2.68 5.49
N VAL A 100 -1.38 -1.47 5.01
CA VAL A 100 -2.23 -0.80 4.01
C VAL A 100 -1.40 -0.20 2.89
N PHE A 101 -1.93 -0.28 1.68
CA PHE A 101 -1.43 0.41 0.50
C PHE A 101 -2.55 1.22 -0.14
N ALA A 102 -2.49 2.54 -0.02
CA ALA A 102 -3.40 3.48 -0.68
C ALA A 102 -2.68 4.08 -1.90
N ARG A 103 -2.77 3.39 -3.04
CA ARG A 103 -2.02 3.70 -4.25
C ARG A 103 -2.62 4.90 -5.00
N GLY A 104 -1.74 5.83 -5.44
CA GLY A 104 -2.09 6.89 -6.38
C GLY A 104 -3.07 7.92 -5.83
N VAL A 105 -3.14 8.09 -4.52
CA VAL A 105 -3.95 9.14 -3.90
C VAL A 105 -3.33 10.52 -4.12
N GLU A 106 -4.16 11.54 -4.25
CA GLU A 106 -3.71 12.90 -4.58
C GLU A 106 -2.86 13.55 -3.47
N ASP A 107 -3.19 13.28 -2.19
CA ASP A 107 -2.39 13.69 -1.04
C ASP A 107 -1.99 12.47 -0.20
N PRO A 108 -0.92 11.75 -0.61
CA PRO A 108 -0.52 10.53 0.07
C PRO A 108 -0.09 10.77 1.52
N LEU A 109 0.47 11.94 1.83
CA LEU A 109 0.93 12.20 3.19
C LEU A 109 -0.24 12.38 4.16
N ALA A 110 -1.23 13.19 3.82
CA ALA A 110 -2.42 13.37 4.64
C ALA A 110 -3.20 12.06 4.83
N VAL A 111 -3.35 11.27 3.77
CA VAL A 111 -4.00 9.94 3.82
C VAL A 111 -3.22 9.00 4.74
N ASN A 112 -1.90 8.89 4.57
CA ASN A 112 -1.07 7.98 5.36
C ASN A 112 -1.07 8.32 6.85
N LEU A 113 -1.08 9.61 7.23
CA LEU A 113 -1.23 10.05 8.62
C LEU A 113 -2.58 9.61 9.23
N ARG A 114 -3.66 9.65 8.45
CA ARG A 114 -4.97 9.16 8.89
C ARG A 114 -5.00 7.64 9.03
N LEU A 115 -4.39 6.91 8.10
CA LEU A 115 -4.28 5.45 8.15
C LEU A 115 -3.43 4.99 9.35
N GLN A 116 -2.31 5.67 9.63
CA GLN A 116 -1.52 5.44 10.84
C GLN A 116 -2.38 5.62 12.10
N LYS A 117 -3.11 6.73 12.20
CA LYS A 117 -4.01 7.02 13.32
C LYS A 117 -5.14 6.01 13.45
N ALA A 118 -5.60 5.43 12.36
CA ALA A 118 -6.62 4.39 12.36
C ALA A 118 -6.13 3.04 12.91
N GLY A 119 -4.81 2.84 13.06
CA GLY A 119 -4.22 1.65 13.66
C GLY A 119 -3.55 0.70 12.68
N TYR A 120 -3.21 1.14 11.47
CA TYR A 120 -2.36 0.35 10.59
C TYR A 120 -0.93 0.32 11.11
N ASP A 121 -0.38 -0.87 11.28
CA ASP A 121 0.98 -1.09 11.78
C ASP A 121 2.03 -0.77 10.72
N VAL A 122 1.71 -0.97 9.46
CA VAL A 122 2.60 -0.71 8.32
C VAL A 122 1.90 0.12 7.26
N ILE A 123 2.53 1.21 6.87
CA ILE A 123 2.09 2.08 5.78
C ILE A 123 2.94 1.80 4.54
N THR A 124 2.30 1.36 3.45
CA THR A 124 2.99 1.14 2.18
C THR A 124 2.98 2.42 1.36
N LEU A 125 4.15 2.81 0.88
CA LEU A 125 4.38 3.98 0.06
C LEU A 125 4.49 3.58 -1.41
N ASP A 126 3.85 4.34 -2.30
CA ASP A 126 4.02 4.19 -3.74
C ASP A 126 5.29 4.88 -4.25
N GLY A 127 5.60 4.73 -5.54
CA GLY A 127 6.81 5.27 -6.15
C GLY A 127 6.88 6.81 -6.16
N GLU A 128 5.75 7.49 -6.05
CA GLU A 128 5.67 8.96 -6.03
C GLU A 128 5.87 9.54 -4.62
N ALA A 129 5.81 8.71 -3.58
CA ALA A 129 5.94 9.15 -2.20
C ALA A 129 7.38 9.58 -1.88
N HIS A 130 7.51 10.77 -1.29
CA HIS A 130 8.81 11.31 -0.89
C HIS A 130 9.25 10.69 0.44
N ARG A 131 10.29 9.85 0.41
CA ARG A 131 10.77 9.00 1.53
C ARG A 131 11.01 9.77 2.82
N SER A 132 11.92 10.76 2.79
CA SER A 132 12.28 11.52 4.01
C SER A 132 11.08 12.26 4.58
N LYS A 133 10.27 12.94 3.74
CA LYS A 133 9.06 13.62 4.22
C LYS A 133 8.05 12.64 4.84
N SER A 134 7.91 11.44 4.28
CA SER A 134 7.03 10.41 4.82
C SER A 134 7.56 9.91 6.16
N ARG A 135 8.88 9.66 6.28
CA ARG A 135 9.51 9.25 7.53
C ARG A 135 9.37 10.33 8.60
N ASP A 136 9.70 11.58 8.28
CA ASP A 136 9.61 12.71 9.22
C ASP A 136 8.18 12.90 9.75
N ALA A 137 7.18 12.77 8.89
CA ALA A 137 5.79 12.99 9.27
C ALA A 137 5.18 11.81 10.02
N LEU A 138 5.47 10.57 9.62
CA LEU A 138 4.93 9.36 10.26
C LEU A 138 5.72 8.95 11.52
N GLY A 139 6.94 9.48 11.68
CA GLY A 139 7.79 9.25 12.83
C GLY A 139 8.58 7.94 12.78
N ASP A 140 9.65 7.87 13.59
CA ASP A 140 10.63 6.77 13.56
C ASP A 140 10.07 5.41 14.02
N SER A 141 8.98 5.42 14.78
CA SER A 141 8.35 4.20 15.27
C SER A 141 7.46 3.50 14.24
N GLN A 142 7.00 4.24 13.20
CA GLN A 142 6.13 3.68 12.17
C GLN A 142 6.92 2.75 11.25
N VAL A 143 6.45 1.52 11.07
CA VAL A 143 6.99 0.65 10.03
C VAL A 143 6.47 1.11 8.67
N LEU A 144 7.38 1.33 7.73
CA LEU A 144 7.06 1.68 6.34
C LEU A 144 7.33 0.50 5.41
N GLN A 145 6.59 0.42 4.32
CA GLN A 145 6.83 -0.55 3.26
C GLN A 145 7.01 0.19 1.92
N GLY A 146 7.90 -0.28 1.09
CA GLY A 146 8.17 0.28 -0.25
C GLY A 146 9.55 0.90 -0.29
N ASN A 147 9.83 1.77 -1.20
CA ASN A 147 9.15 2.15 -2.46
C ASN A 147 10.20 2.24 -3.58
N PHE A 148 10.92 1.11 -3.76
CA PHE A 148 11.93 1.01 -4.82
C PHE A 148 11.26 1.17 -6.19
N ASP A 149 11.90 1.91 -7.11
CA ASP A 149 11.36 2.09 -8.46
C ASP A 149 11.60 0.82 -9.32
N PRO A 150 10.55 0.06 -9.69
CA PRO A 150 10.72 -1.13 -10.51
C PRO A 150 11.28 -0.86 -11.91
N LYS A 151 11.28 0.37 -12.39
CA LYS A 151 11.92 0.73 -13.66
C LYS A 151 13.43 0.49 -13.65
N LEU A 152 14.06 0.51 -12.48
CA LEU A 152 15.47 0.15 -12.32
C LEU A 152 15.74 -1.35 -12.44
N LEU A 153 14.69 -2.17 -12.57
CA LEU A 153 14.80 -3.61 -12.81
C LEU A 153 14.60 -4.00 -14.29
N LEU A 154 14.44 -3.01 -15.18
CA LEU A 154 14.35 -3.26 -16.62
C LEU A 154 15.72 -3.65 -17.21
N PRO A 155 15.76 -4.39 -18.35
CA PRO A 155 17.01 -4.94 -18.92
C PRO A 155 18.11 -3.94 -19.27
N ASP A 156 17.79 -2.67 -19.41
CA ASP A 156 18.72 -1.57 -19.70
C ASP A 156 19.30 -0.90 -18.46
N SER A 157 18.90 -1.35 -17.26
CA SER A 157 19.43 -0.87 -15.98
C SER A 157 20.74 -1.58 -15.59
N SER A 158 21.45 -1.02 -14.61
CA SER A 158 22.69 -1.59 -14.09
C SER A 158 22.59 -1.95 -12.61
N GLN A 159 23.42 -2.91 -12.17
CA GLN A 159 23.52 -3.29 -10.76
C GLN A 159 24.01 -2.12 -9.89
N GLU A 160 24.87 -1.25 -10.41
CA GLU A 160 25.33 -0.05 -9.71
C GLU A 160 24.20 0.94 -9.45
N ALA A 161 23.30 1.13 -10.42
CA ALA A 161 22.13 1.99 -10.25
C ALA A 161 21.15 1.41 -9.20
N ILE A 162 20.94 0.10 -9.22
CA ILE A 162 20.12 -0.61 -8.23
C ILE A 162 20.74 -0.45 -6.83
N HIS A 163 22.04 -0.69 -6.69
CA HIS A 163 22.73 -0.54 -5.40
C HIS A 163 22.64 0.89 -4.85
N ALA A 164 22.86 1.91 -5.69
CA ALA A 164 22.73 3.29 -5.27
C ALA A 164 21.32 3.62 -4.76
N GLU A 165 20.29 3.13 -5.42
CA GLU A 165 18.91 3.33 -5.03
C GLU A 165 18.53 2.53 -3.75
N VAL A 166 19.07 1.32 -3.58
CA VAL A 166 18.93 0.53 -2.34
C VAL A 166 19.52 1.29 -1.16
N VAL A 167 20.74 1.82 -1.29
CA VAL A 167 21.38 2.62 -0.24
C VAL A 167 20.52 3.85 0.10
N ALA A 168 20.13 4.62 -0.92
CA ALA A 168 19.31 5.82 -0.74
C ALA A 168 17.96 5.52 -0.06
N MET A 169 17.33 4.40 -0.39
CA MET A 169 16.08 3.96 0.24
C MET A 169 16.29 3.58 1.72
N LEU A 170 17.34 2.81 2.03
CA LEU A 170 17.65 2.38 3.39
C LEU A 170 18.06 3.57 4.28
N GLU A 171 18.85 4.52 3.74
CA GLU A 171 19.21 5.75 4.47
C GLU A 171 17.99 6.61 4.79
N ALA A 172 17.07 6.76 3.83
CA ALA A 172 15.90 7.61 4.01
C ALA A 172 14.85 7.03 4.96
N PHE A 173 14.68 5.70 5.02
CA PHE A 173 13.67 5.06 5.85
C PHE A 173 14.19 4.54 7.19
N GLY A 174 15.49 4.25 7.28
CA GLY A 174 16.07 3.46 8.35
C GLY A 174 15.83 1.96 8.19
N PRO A 175 16.87 1.13 8.27
CA PRO A 175 16.77 -0.31 7.97
C PRO A 175 15.90 -1.08 8.97
N ASP A 176 15.76 -0.62 10.22
CA ASP A 176 15.04 -1.31 11.30
C ASP A 176 13.51 -1.21 11.19
N LYS A 177 13.00 -0.23 10.46
CA LYS A 177 11.57 0.07 10.36
C LYS A 177 11.09 0.09 8.91
N LEU A 178 11.70 -0.77 8.09
CA LEU A 178 11.39 -0.90 6.67
C LEU A 178 11.10 -2.35 6.30
N LEU A 179 9.94 -2.56 5.68
CA LEU A 179 9.68 -3.71 4.82
C LEU A 179 10.05 -3.31 3.40
N ALA A 180 11.26 -3.67 2.98
CA ALA A 180 11.72 -3.33 1.65
C ALA A 180 10.82 -3.95 0.57
N ASN A 181 10.30 -3.12 -0.30
CA ASN A 181 9.40 -3.51 -1.39
C ASN A 181 9.51 -2.50 -2.54
N LEU A 182 8.91 -2.86 -3.66
CA LEU A 182 8.72 -1.96 -4.79
C LEU A 182 7.61 -0.93 -4.50
N GLY A 183 7.69 0.23 -5.14
CA GLY A 183 6.63 1.25 -5.09
C GLY A 183 5.39 0.89 -5.89
N GLU A 184 5.51 -0.08 -6.80
CA GLU A 184 4.40 -0.70 -7.54
C GLU A 184 4.78 -2.13 -7.96
N GLY A 185 3.82 -2.89 -8.49
CA GLY A 185 4.06 -4.28 -8.92
C GLY A 185 4.94 -4.37 -10.17
N LEU A 186 5.59 -5.52 -10.33
CA LEU A 186 6.33 -5.85 -11.56
C LEU A 186 5.37 -5.87 -12.77
N GLY A 187 5.80 -5.25 -13.87
CA GLY A 187 5.04 -5.16 -15.12
C GLY A 187 5.20 -6.37 -16.05
N GLY A 188 6.11 -7.28 -15.71
CA GLY A 188 6.44 -8.47 -16.50
C GLY A 188 7.47 -8.23 -17.61
N LYS A 189 8.21 -7.12 -17.55
CA LYS A 189 9.30 -6.78 -18.47
C LYS A 189 10.66 -6.68 -17.78
N GLU A 190 10.67 -6.80 -16.47
CA GLU A 190 11.85 -6.69 -15.63
C GLU A 190 12.79 -7.87 -15.87
N ASP A 191 14.10 -7.62 -15.78
CA ASP A 191 15.11 -8.66 -15.89
C ASP A 191 15.18 -9.47 -14.60
N GLN A 192 15.08 -10.79 -14.72
CA GLN A 192 15.09 -11.69 -13.56
C GLN A 192 16.38 -11.60 -12.75
N GLY A 193 17.53 -11.42 -13.42
CA GLY A 193 18.83 -11.30 -12.75
C GLY A 193 18.95 -9.99 -11.97
N LEU A 194 18.35 -8.89 -12.47
CA LEU A 194 18.31 -7.63 -11.75
C LEU A 194 17.35 -7.66 -10.56
N VAL A 195 16.23 -8.37 -10.67
CA VAL A 195 15.33 -8.62 -9.52
C VAL A 195 16.03 -9.44 -8.45
N ASP A 196 16.72 -10.51 -8.82
CA ASP A 196 17.52 -11.33 -7.88
C ASP A 196 18.63 -10.50 -7.24
N PHE A 197 19.34 -9.68 -8.02
CA PHE A 197 20.35 -8.77 -7.50
C PHE A 197 19.74 -7.80 -6.48
N PHE A 198 18.61 -7.15 -6.78
CA PHE A 198 17.93 -6.24 -5.86
C PHE A 198 17.63 -6.90 -4.51
N VAL A 199 17.06 -8.11 -4.53
CA VAL A 199 16.72 -8.84 -3.30
C VAL A 199 17.96 -9.15 -2.48
N ASN A 200 19.03 -9.63 -3.12
CA ASN A 200 20.27 -9.98 -2.43
C ASN A 200 21.01 -8.74 -1.91
N ASP A 201 21.04 -7.65 -2.71
CA ASP A 201 21.72 -6.41 -2.34
C ASP A 201 21.06 -5.71 -1.16
N ILE A 202 19.72 -5.66 -1.13
CA ILE A 202 19.00 -5.04 0.00
C ILE A 202 19.23 -5.80 1.30
N HIS A 203 19.27 -7.15 1.27
CA HIS A 203 19.63 -7.96 2.42
C HIS A 203 21.05 -7.70 2.91
N ALA A 204 22.02 -7.70 1.99
CA ALA A 204 23.43 -7.49 2.33
C ALA A 204 23.69 -6.08 2.87
N THR A 205 23.07 -5.06 2.24
CA THR A 205 23.27 -3.65 2.60
C THR A 205 22.58 -3.30 3.91
N SER A 206 21.34 -3.73 4.12
CA SER A 206 20.64 -3.49 5.40
C SER A 206 21.33 -4.17 6.57
N ALA A 207 21.82 -5.42 6.41
CA ALA A 207 22.56 -6.10 7.45
C ALA A 207 23.84 -5.36 7.87
N LYS A 208 24.57 -4.77 6.92
CA LYS A 208 25.75 -3.94 7.22
C LYS A 208 25.36 -2.65 7.97
N MET A 209 24.28 -1.98 7.59
CA MET A 209 23.82 -0.77 8.25
C MET A 209 23.33 -1.02 9.70
N ILE A 210 22.76 -2.19 9.97
CA ILE A 210 22.27 -2.56 11.32
C ILE A 210 23.43 -2.96 12.24
N SER A 211 24.51 -3.56 11.69
CA SER A 211 25.63 -4.08 12.46
C SER A 211 26.77 -3.08 12.70
N GLY A 212 26.78 -1.96 12.02
CA GLY A 212 27.79 -0.87 12.17
C GLY A 212 27.35 0.20 13.07
#